data_e1c398bbc881698fd67a3e69becb751e
#
_entry.id   e1c398bbc881698fd67a3e69becb751e
#
_cell.length_a   1.000
_cell.length_b   1.000
_cell.length_c   1.000
_cell.angle_alpha   90.00
_cell.angle_beta   90.00
_cell.angle_gamma   90.00
#
_symmetry.space_group_name_H-M   'P 1'
#
loop_
_entity.id
_entity.type
_entity.pdbx_description
1 polymer ?
#
loop_
_entity_poly.entity_id
_entity_poly.type
_entity_poly.pdbx_seq_one_letter_code
_entity_poly.pdbx_strand_id
1 'polypeptide(L)'
;MKKISMFVIMGALTICGAHAATTETMVVSGLGGFNGGENVILTVDQVKGMGDDSKVWVEGAIIQKNGDEKYLFQDSTGSIIVEIDDDAWRGLVVGPTDTVRIYGEVDHGLFNTEIDIDYIEKVVK
;
A
#
# COMPACT_ATOMS: atom_id res chain seq x y z
N MET A 1 -12.63 -18.11 -1.08
CA MET A 1 -12.47 -17.53 -1.05
C MET A 1 -12.26 -17.39 -1.11
N LYS A 2 -11.82 -17.77 -0.97
CA LYS A 2 -11.37 -17.28 -0.97
C LYS A 2 -10.85 -17.40 -0.74
N LYS A 3 -10.58 -17.81 -0.70
CA LYS A 3 -9.97 -17.54 -0.50
C LYS A 3 -9.50 -17.77 -0.14
N ILE A 4 -9.14 -18.10 0.05
CA ILE A 4 -8.69 -17.91 0.35
C ILE A 4 -8.36 -18.20 0.66
N SER A 5 -8.03 -18.53 0.72
CA SER A 5 -7.78 -18.37 0.97
C SER A 5 -7.45 -18.60 1.32
N MET A 6 -7.10 -18.80 1.30
CA MET A 6 -6.86 -18.52 1.55
C MET A 6 -6.64 -18.67 2.01
N PHE A 7 -6.05 -18.98 2.13
CA PHE A 7 -5.85 -18.65 2.51
C PHE A 7 -5.82 -19.00 3.05
N VAL A 8 -5.70 -19.52 2.97
CA VAL A 8 -5.81 -19.36 3.33
C VAL A 8 -5.69 -19.67 3.77
N ILE A 9 -5.44 -20.04 3.97
CA ILE A 9 -5.51 -19.82 4.21
C ILE A 9 -5.54 -20.21 4.62
N MET A 10 -5.40 -20.49 4.79
CA MET A 10 -5.64 -20.34 5.11
C MET A 10 -5.95 -20.55 5.44
N GLY A 11 -5.91 -21.12 5.69
CA GLY A 11 -6.27 -20.92 5.87
C GLY A 11 -6.73 -21.12 6.29
N ALA A 12 -6.74 -21.49 6.64
CA ALA A 12 -7.24 -21.20 6.96
C ALA A 12 -7.71 -21.33 7.30
N LEU A 13 -7.63 -21.52 7.60
CA LEU A 13 -8.11 -21.11 7.93
C LEU A 13 -8.79 -21.25 8.35
N THR A 14 -8.91 -21.65 8.65
CA THR A 14 -9.55 -21.43 8.99
C THR A 14 -10.13 -21.48 9.39
N ILE A 15 -10.39 -21.57 9.91
CA ILE A 15 -10.93 -21.34 10.24
C ILE A 15 -11.65 -21.39 10.54
N CYS A 16 -11.73 -21.41 10.90
CA CYS A 16 -12.39 -21.21 11.10
C CYS A 16 -12.98 -20.85 11.30
N GLY A 17 -13.10 -20.76 11.26
CA GLY A 17 -13.55 -20.22 11.34
C GLY A 17 -13.93 -19.34 11.66
N ALA A 18 -14.16 -19.16 11.93
CA ALA A 18 -14.54 -18.00 12.23
C ALA A 18 -13.65 -17.02 12.20
N HIS A 19 -13.80 -16.37 11.81
CA HIS A 19 -13.06 -15.45 11.77
C HIS A 19 -13.51 -14.35 12.20
N ALA A 20 -13.49 -14.10 13.19
CA ALA A 20 -13.47 -12.82 13.67
C ALA A 20 -13.27 -11.87 12.59
N ALA A 21 -13.87 -10.79 12.68
CA ALA A 21 -13.65 -9.78 11.74
C ALA A 21 -12.22 -9.42 11.80
N THR A 22 -11.51 -9.75 10.82
CA THR A 22 -10.12 -9.41 10.76
C THR A 22 -9.91 -8.50 9.60
N THR A 23 -8.88 -7.71 9.69
CA THR A 23 -8.45 -6.91 8.56
C THR A 23 -8.04 -7.86 7.47
N GLU A 24 -8.62 -7.69 6.33
CA GLU A 24 -8.20 -8.48 5.19
C GLU A 24 -6.81 -8.08 4.78
N THR A 25 -6.01 -9.07 4.45
CA THR A 25 -4.68 -8.84 3.96
C THR A 25 -4.65 -9.21 2.49
N MET A 26 -4.27 -8.26 1.65
CA MET A 26 -4.18 -8.46 0.23
C MET A 26 -2.74 -8.76 -0.15
N VAL A 27 -2.57 -9.62 -1.12
CA VAL A 27 -1.24 -10.01 -1.60
C VAL A 27 -1.06 -9.49 -3.01
N VAL A 28 0.04 -8.79 -3.24
CA VAL A 28 0.41 -8.31 -4.55
C VAL A 28 1.29 -9.34 -5.22
N SER A 29 0.96 -9.68 -6.43
CA SER A 29 1.78 -10.62 -7.20
C SER A 29 2.02 -10.03 -8.59
N GLY A 30 2.95 -10.60 -9.31
CA GLY A 30 3.15 -10.24 -10.70
C GLY A 30 4.11 -9.11 -10.96
N LEU A 31 4.90 -8.71 -10.00
CA LEU A 31 5.87 -7.64 -10.19
C LEU A 31 7.20 -8.15 -10.73
N GLY A 32 7.27 -9.41 -11.06
CA GLY A 32 8.48 -9.98 -11.62
C GLY A 32 9.50 -10.31 -10.54
N GLY A 33 10.51 -11.05 -10.91
CA GLY A 33 11.55 -11.44 -10.00
C GLY A 33 11.12 -12.55 -9.06
N PHE A 34 12.01 -12.91 -8.20
CA PHE A 34 11.74 -13.95 -7.22
C PHE A 34 10.89 -13.37 -6.09
N ASN A 35 9.86 -14.08 -5.74
CA ASN A 35 9.00 -13.67 -4.65
C ASN A 35 8.96 -14.82 -3.63
N GLY A 36 9.97 -14.85 -2.78
CA GLY A 36 10.07 -15.87 -1.75
C GLY A 36 9.17 -15.60 -0.56
N GLY A 37 8.57 -14.43 -0.50
CA GLY A 37 7.59 -14.06 0.49
C GLY A 37 6.48 -13.32 -0.18
N GLU A 38 5.42 -13.08 0.53
CA GLU A 38 4.27 -12.38 -0.01
C GLU A 38 4.44 -10.88 0.16
N ASN A 39 4.07 -10.12 -0.87
CA ASN A 39 4.04 -8.67 -0.79
C ASN A 39 2.66 -8.28 -0.24
N VAL A 40 2.63 -7.95 1.03
CA VAL A 40 1.38 -7.68 1.75
C VAL A 40 1.06 -6.20 1.64
N ILE A 41 -0.19 -5.89 1.31
CA ILE A 41 -0.64 -4.50 1.23
C ILE A 41 -1.08 -4.07 2.62
N LEU A 42 -0.46 -3.00 3.11
CA LEU A 42 -0.74 -2.45 4.43
C LEU A 42 -1.67 -1.26 4.31
N THR A 43 -2.28 -0.89 5.43
CA THR A 43 -3.08 0.34 5.49
C THR A 43 -2.18 1.51 5.89
N VAL A 44 -2.65 2.72 5.64
CA VAL A 44 -1.94 3.92 6.06
C VAL A 44 -1.71 3.89 7.56
N ASP A 45 -2.71 3.47 8.33
CA ASP A 45 -2.58 3.41 9.78
C ASP A 45 -1.48 2.44 10.20
N GLN A 46 -1.39 1.29 9.54
CA GLN A 46 -0.33 0.31 9.83
C GLN A 46 1.05 0.87 9.47
N VAL A 47 1.14 1.56 8.34
CA VAL A 47 2.41 2.13 7.88
C VAL A 47 2.95 3.14 8.87
N LYS A 48 2.08 3.93 9.49
CA LYS A 48 2.52 4.93 10.45
C LYS A 48 3.21 4.33 11.67
N GLY A 49 2.94 3.07 11.94
CA GLY A 49 3.60 2.35 13.03
C GLY A 49 4.83 1.55 12.63
N MET A 50 5.17 1.57 11.34
CA MET A 50 6.33 0.82 10.85
C MET A 50 7.62 1.55 11.16
N GLY A 51 8.70 0.81 11.21
CA GLY A 51 10.01 1.41 11.44
C GLY A 51 10.50 2.20 10.25
N ASP A 52 11.42 3.13 10.53
CA ASP A 52 12.08 3.90 9.49
C ASP A 52 12.77 2.96 8.49
N ASP A 53 12.75 3.32 7.22
CA ASP A 53 13.36 2.56 6.13
C ASP A 53 12.63 1.25 5.81
N SER A 54 11.46 0.99 6.40
CA SER A 54 10.66 -0.18 6.03
C SER A 54 10.12 -0.04 4.62
N LYS A 55 10.14 -1.12 3.86
CA LYS A 55 9.53 -1.15 2.53
C LYS A 55 8.10 -1.64 2.65
N VAL A 56 7.19 -0.91 2.04
CA VAL A 56 5.76 -1.18 2.22
C VAL A 56 5.00 -1.05 0.90
N TRP A 57 3.93 -1.82 0.78
CA TRP A 57 2.92 -1.68 -0.26
C TRP A 57 1.67 -1.12 0.37
N VAL A 58 1.06 -0.12 -0.26
CA VAL A 58 -0.17 0.49 0.23
C VAL A 58 -1.09 0.76 -0.96
N GLU A 59 -2.38 0.63 -0.75
CA GLU A 59 -3.38 0.88 -1.79
C GLU A 59 -4.34 1.96 -1.32
N GLY A 60 -4.61 2.94 -2.17
CA GLY A 60 -5.51 4.03 -1.83
C GLY A 60 -5.59 5.03 -2.97
N ALA A 61 -5.80 6.29 -2.66
CA ALA A 61 -5.96 7.34 -3.66
C ALA A 61 -5.05 8.52 -3.34
N ILE A 62 -4.59 9.18 -4.39
CA ILE A 62 -3.85 10.43 -4.27
C ILE A 62 -4.87 11.53 -4.45
N ILE A 63 -5.13 12.29 -3.38
CA ILE A 63 -6.27 13.20 -3.38
C ILE A 63 -5.87 14.65 -3.61
N GLN A 64 -4.60 15.00 -3.43
CA GLN A 64 -4.15 16.35 -3.76
C GLN A 64 -2.63 16.41 -3.79
N LYS A 65 -2.12 17.44 -4.46
CA LYS A 65 -0.70 17.72 -4.51
C LYS A 65 -0.38 18.75 -3.44
N ASN A 66 0.58 18.44 -2.59
CA ASN A 66 0.93 19.28 -1.44
C ASN A 66 2.26 20.00 -1.58
N GLY A 67 2.89 19.92 -2.74
CA GLY A 67 4.18 20.57 -2.97
C GLY A 67 4.89 19.89 -4.13
N ASP A 68 6.14 20.27 -4.37
CA ASP A 68 6.94 19.61 -5.38
C ASP A 68 7.11 18.17 -4.97
N GLU A 69 6.66 17.25 -5.80
CA GLU A 69 6.79 15.81 -5.57
C GLU A 69 6.12 15.30 -4.30
N LYS A 70 5.36 16.14 -3.60
CA LYS A 70 4.66 15.75 -2.38
C LYS A 70 3.17 15.70 -2.65
N TYR A 71 2.53 14.62 -2.20
CA TYR A 71 1.12 14.38 -2.45
C TYR A 71 0.47 13.83 -1.20
N LEU A 72 -0.83 14.08 -1.05
CA LEU A 72 -1.60 13.49 0.04
C LEU A 72 -2.23 12.20 -0.45
N PHE A 73 -1.88 11.11 0.19
CA PHE A 73 -2.37 9.77 -0.10
C PHE A 73 -3.33 9.36 1.00
N GLN A 74 -4.43 8.74 0.64
CA GLN A 74 -5.47 8.40 1.61
C GLN A 74 -6.06 7.04 1.33
N ASP A 75 -6.32 6.30 2.40
CA ASP A 75 -7.15 5.09 2.34
C ASP A 75 -8.23 5.20 3.41
N SER A 76 -8.95 4.11 3.67
CA SER A 76 -10.05 4.16 4.64
C SER A 76 -9.59 4.36 6.08
N THR A 77 -8.31 4.17 6.37
CA THR A 77 -7.78 4.26 7.73
C THR A 77 -7.15 5.61 8.04
N GLY A 78 -6.80 6.39 7.03
CA GLY A 78 -6.19 7.69 7.24
C GLY A 78 -5.47 8.19 6.02
N SER A 79 -4.65 9.22 6.22
CA SER A 79 -3.90 9.83 5.14
C SER A 79 -2.44 10.02 5.55
N ILE A 80 -1.58 10.11 4.54
CA ILE A 80 -0.15 10.24 4.75
C ILE A 80 0.44 10.97 3.55
N ILE A 81 1.50 11.73 3.78
CA ILE A 81 2.21 12.37 2.67
C ILE A 81 3.10 11.34 1.99
N VAL A 82 3.08 11.34 0.68
CA VAL A 82 3.97 10.49 -0.12
C VAL A 82 4.79 11.39 -1.04
N GLU A 83 6.01 10.98 -1.29
CA GLU A 83 6.89 11.70 -2.21
C GLU A 83 7.02 10.85 -3.48
N ILE A 84 6.66 11.44 -4.62
CA ILE A 84 6.66 10.73 -5.90
C ILE A 84 7.40 11.60 -6.92
N ASP A 85 8.58 11.16 -7.34
CA ASP A 85 9.33 11.89 -8.35
C ASP A 85 8.90 11.45 -9.76
N ASP A 86 9.43 12.12 -10.77
CA ASP A 86 9.05 11.84 -12.15
C ASP A 86 9.43 10.43 -12.58
N ASP A 87 10.53 9.91 -12.05
CA ASP A 87 10.96 8.55 -12.38
C ASP A 87 9.96 7.53 -11.88
N ALA A 88 9.41 7.75 -10.69
CA ALA A 88 8.40 6.83 -10.14
C ALA A 88 7.09 6.96 -10.90
N TRP A 89 6.72 8.16 -11.33
CA TRP A 89 5.50 8.37 -12.09
C TRP A 89 5.51 7.66 -13.45
N ARG A 90 6.63 7.65 -14.14
CA ARG A 90 6.79 7.01 -15.45
C ARG A 90 5.71 7.42 -16.45
N GLY A 91 5.24 8.66 -16.36
CA GLY A 91 4.18 9.15 -17.24
C GLY A 91 2.78 8.71 -16.87
N LEU A 92 2.61 8.02 -15.76
CA LEU A 92 1.28 7.60 -15.32
C LEU A 92 0.46 8.82 -14.92
N VAL A 93 -0.82 8.84 -15.31
CA VAL A 93 -1.73 9.92 -14.96
C VAL A 93 -2.88 9.34 -14.15
N VAL A 94 -3.11 9.92 -12.98
CA VAL A 94 -4.20 9.46 -12.10
C VAL A 94 -4.95 10.67 -11.58
N GLY A 95 -6.20 10.46 -11.23
CA GLY A 95 -7.02 11.47 -10.59
C GLY A 95 -7.38 11.06 -9.17
N PRO A 96 -8.06 11.95 -8.43
CA PRO A 96 -8.34 11.68 -7.00
C PRO A 96 -9.34 10.56 -6.76
N THR A 97 -10.06 10.13 -7.80
CA THR A 97 -10.99 9.01 -7.64
C THR A 97 -10.41 7.69 -8.11
N ASP A 98 -9.18 7.71 -8.64
CA ASP A 98 -8.51 6.48 -9.06
C ASP A 98 -7.89 5.79 -7.86
N THR A 99 -7.93 4.47 -7.86
CA THR A 99 -7.23 3.68 -6.86
C THR A 99 -5.84 3.38 -7.39
N VAL A 100 -4.85 3.64 -6.57
CA VAL A 100 -3.45 3.35 -6.92
C VAL A 100 -2.85 2.45 -5.87
N ARG A 101 -1.83 1.72 -6.29
CA ARG A 101 -1.06 0.88 -5.40
C ARG A 101 0.36 1.39 -5.45
N ILE A 102 0.91 1.69 -4.28
CA ILE A 102 2.23 2.29 -4.19
C ILE A 102 3.17 1.38 -3.42
N TYR A 103 4.43 1.44 -3.79
CA TYR A 103 5.49 0.73 -3.09
C TYR A 103 6.59 1.73 -2.79
N GLY A 104 7.04 1.75 -1.55
CA GLY A 104 8.08 2.68 -1.19
C GLY A 104 8.62 2.43 0.21
N GLU A 105 9.37 3.39 0.66
CA GLU A 105 10.12 3.31 1.91
C GLU A 105 9.56 4.29 2.91
N VAL A 106 9.33 3.81 4.13
CA VAL A 106 8.83 4.67 5.21
C VAL A 106 9.95 5.58 5.68
N ASP A 107 9.64 6.87 5.78
CA ASP A 107 10.59 7.89 6.21
C ASP A 107 9.98 8.66 7.38
N HIS A 108 10.54 8.47 8.56
CA HIS A 108 10.10 9.20 9.75
C HIS A 108 10.90 10.49 9.85
N GLY A 109 10.24 11.59 9.50
CA GLY A 109 10.83 12.91 9.65
C GLY A 109 10.67 13.41 11.07
N LEU A 110 11.13 14.65 11.28
CA LEU A 110 11.04 15.27 12.60
C LEU A 110 9.60 15.52 13.03
N PHE A 111 8.71 15.78 12.08
CA PHE A 111 7.35 16.20 12.39
C PHE A 111 6.29 15.26 11.87
N ASN A 112 6.62 14.42 10.89
CA ASN A 112 5.63 13.54 10.28
C ASN A 112 6.30 12.33 9.67
N THR A 113 5.48 11.34 9.35
CA THR A 113 5.91 10.15 8.64
C THR A 113 5.47 10.29 7.19
N GLU A 114 6.36 9.98 6.26
CA GLU A 114 6.10 10.01 4.82
C GLU A 114 6.49 8.69 4.22
N ILE A 115 6.04 8.47 2.98
CA ILE A 115 6.51 7.32 2.20
C ILE A 115 7.20 7.87 0.97
N ASP A 116 8.44 7.44 0.76
CA ASP A 116 9.21 7.78 -0.44
C ASP A 116 8.92 6.71 -1.48
N ILE A 117 8.20 7.08 -2.52
CA ILE A 117 7.63 6.12 -3.46
C ILE A 117 8.67 5.71 -4.51
N ASP A 118 8.87 4.40 -4.64
CA ASP A 118 9.71 3.83 -5.68
C ASP A 118 8.89 3.37 -6.88
N TYR A 119 7.63 3.00 -6.66
CA TYR A 119 6.81 2.44 -7.71
C TYR A 119 5.33 2.75 -7.45
N ILE A 120 4.60 3.07 -8.51
CA ILE A 120 3.17 3.34 -8.43
C ILE A 120 2.49 2.73 -9.63
N GLU A 121 1.32 2.15 -9.40
CA GLU A 121 0.50 1.63 -10.49
C GLU A 121 -0.96 1.95 -10.21
N LYS A 122 -1.74 2.06 -11.28
CA LYS A 122 -3.17 2.28 -11.18
C LYS A 122 -3.85 0.93 -11.08
N VAL A 123 -4.76 0.82 -10.14
CA VAL A 123 -5.51 -0.41 -9.95
C VAL A 123 -6.76 -0.32 -10.81
N VAL A 124 -6.96 -1.29 -11.68
CA VAL A 124 -8.13 -1.36 -12.53
C VAL A 124 -9.12 -2.29 -11.86
N LYS A 125 -10.31 -1.79 -11.65
CA LYS A 125 -11.36 -2.55 -11.00
C LYS A 125 -12.41 -3.01 -11.97
#